data_6d7715a8132d3dcdf963199c6b596780
#
_entry.id   6d7715a8132d3dcdf963199c6b596780
#
_cell.length_a   1.000
_cell.length_b   1.000
_cell.length_c   1.000
_cell.angle_alpha   90.00
_cell.angle_beta   90.00
_cell.angle_gamma   90.00
#
_symmetry.space_group_name_H-M   'P 1'
#
loop_
_entity.id
_entity.type
_entity.pdbx_description
1 polymer ?
#
loop_
_entity_poly.entity_id
_entity_poly.type
_entity_poly.pdbx_seq_one_letter_code
_entity_poly.pdbx_strand_id
1 'polypeptide(L)'
;MPILAAVDDFLFRSKIRATAKHVNAEIVFAQTPDEILAQARSLKPTLVIIDLNSTKADPVGTIAALKQDPALAGIRAIGFASHVHADLIAAARGAGADQVMPRSAFAGNLADILTSGLS
;
A
#
# COMPACT_ATOMS: atom_id res chain seq x y z
N MET A 1 12.17 9.86 -2.14
CA MET A 1 11.41 9.30 -1.02
C MET A 1 10.76 7.99 -1.44
N PRO A 2 10.96 6.91 -0.69
CA PRO A 2 10.47 5.61 -1.11
C PRO A 2 8.97 5.45 -0.95
N ILE A 3 8.43 4.54 -1.75
CA ILE A 3 7.07 4.04 -1.62
C ILE A 3 7.17 2.63 -1.11
N LEU A 4 6.39 2.28 -0.10
CA LEU A 4 6.40 0.95 0.49
C LEU A 4 5.16 0.19 -0.01
N ALA A 5 5.37 -1.01 -0.53
CA ALA A 5 4.28 -1.81 -1.08
C ALA A 5 4.22 -3.19 -0.43
N ALA A 6 3.05 -3.53 0.09
CA ALA A 6 2.76 -4.83 0.67
C ALA A 6 1.90 -5.62 -0.32
N VAL A 7 2.54 -6.28 -1.28
CA VAL A 7 1.90 -7.01 -2.36
C VAL A 7 2.58 -8.36 -2.50
N ASP A 8 1.81 -9.44 -2.40
CA ASP A 8 2.34 -10.81 -2.49
C ASP A 8 2.37 -11.35 -3.92
N ASP A 9 1.43 -10.93 -4.76
CA ASP A 9 1.30 -11.42 -6.13
C ASP A 9 2.54 -11.05 -6.94
N PHE A 10 3.28 -12.05 -7.38
CA PHE A 10 4.52 -11.86 -8.10
C PHE A 10 4.34 -11.05 -9.40
N LEU A 11 3.31 -11.36 -10.17
CA LEU A 11 3.05 -10.66 -11.42
C LEU A 11 2.71 -9.19 -11.17
N PHE A 12 1.93 -8.94 -10.15
CA PHE A 12 1.54 -7.58 -9.81
C PHE A 12 2.72 -6.79 -9.24
N ARG A 13 3.56 -7.43 -8.44
CA ARG A 13 4.81 -6.81 -7.95
C ARG A 13 5.70 -6.40 -9.11
N SER A 14 5.83 -7.27 -10.12
CA SER A 14 6.62 -6.97 -11.33
C SER A 14 6.06 -5.76 -12.06
N LYS A 15 4.74 -5.67 -12.18
CA LYS A 15 4.08 -4.53 -12.83
C LYS A 15 4.33 -3.24 -12.06
N ILE A 16 4.21 -3.28 -10.74
CA ILE A 16 4.47 -2.12 -9.90
C ILE A 16 5.92 -1.67 -10.04
N ARG A 17 6.85 -2.61 -10.01
CA ARG A 17 8.28 -2.32 -10.14
C ARG A 17 8.61 -1.69 -11.49
N ALA A 18 8.05 -2.22 -12.56
CA ALA A 18 8.28 -1.70 -13.92
C ALA A 18 7.72 -0.28 -14.05
N THR A 19 6.52 -0.05 -13.54
CA THR A 19 5.90 1.28 -13.58
C THR A 19 6.68 2.27 -12.72
N ALA A 20 7.12 1.85 -11.54
CA ALA A 20 7.94 2.70 -10.66
C ALA A 20 9.21 3.14 -11.34
N LYS A 21 9.88 2.22 -12.04
CA LYS A 21 11.09 2.54 -12.79
C LYS A 21 10.81 3.55 -13.89
N HIS A 22 9.68 3.40 -14.57
CA HIS A 22 9.29 4.30 -15.67
C HIS A 22 9.04 5.73 -15.18
N VAL A 23 8.49 5.90 -13.98
CA VAL A 23 8.21 7.24 -13.41
C VAL A 23 9.28 7.71 -12.41
N ASN A 24 10.39 6.99 -12.31
CA ASN A 24 11.49 7.27 -11.39
C ASN A 24 11.09 7.27 -9.92
N ALA A 25 10.16 6.39 -9.55
CA ALA A 25 9.76 6.21 -8.16
C ALA A 25 10.59 5.10 -7.54
N GLU A 26 11.03 5.29 -6.30
CA GLU A 26 11.71 4.26 -5.53
C GLU A 26 10.65 3.42 -4.82
N ILE A 27 10.67 2.11 -5.02
CA ILE A 27 9.70 1.19 -4.44
C ILE A 27 10.41 0.11 -3.63
N VAL A 28 9.89 -0.15 -2.42
CA VAL A 28 10.38 -1.19 -1.53
C VAL A 28 9.21 -2.10 -1.20
N PHE A 29 9.42 -3.40 -1.24
CA PHE A 29 8.38 -4.39 -0.93
C PHE A 29 8.58 -4.97 0.47
N ALA A 30 7.47 -5.17 1.18
CA ALA A 30 7.44 -5.86 2.46
C ALA A 30 6.22 -6.78 2.48
N GLN A 31 6.26 -7.87 3.23
CA GLN A 31 5.21 -8.89 3.18
C GLN A 31 4.44 -9.07 4.46
N THR A 32 5.10 -8.97 5.62
CA THR A 32 4.46 -9.21 6.92
C THR A 32 4.20 -7.90 7.64
N PRO A 33 3.26 -7.88 8.61
CA PRO A 33 3.01 -6.68 9.39
C PRO A 33 4.28 -6.12 10.03
N ASP A 34 5.11 -6.99 10.60
CA ASP A 34 6.34 -6.57 11.25
C ASP A 34 7.30 -5.91 10.27
N GLU A 35 7.46 -6.50 9.08
CA GLU A 35 8.29 -5.92 8.03
C GLU A 35 7.75 -4.57 7.57
N ILE A 36 6.44 -4.49 7.35
CA ILE A 36 5.79 -3.28 6.87
C ILE A 36 6.00 -2.14 7.87
N LEU A 37 5.74 -2.41 9.15
CA LEU A 37 5.88 -1.40 10.19
C LEU A 37 7.34 -1.01 10.40
N ALA A 38 8.26 -1.98 10.38
CA ALA A 38 9.70 -1.70 10.52
C ALA A 38 10.21 -0.85 9.36
N GLN A 39 9.82 -1.18 8.13
CA GLN A 39 10.22 -0.42 6.95
C GLN A 39 9.59 0.97 6.94
N ALA A 40 8.35 1.10 7.40
CA ALA A 40 7.70 2.40 7.49
C ALA A 40 8.44 3.32 8.46
N ARG A 41 8.90 2.78 9.59
CA ARG A 41 9.68 3.55 10.57
C ARG A 41 11.05 3.94 10.03
N SER A 42 11.70 3.01 9.33
CA SER A 42 13.05 3.19 8.83
C SER A 42 13.10 4.13 7.62
N LEU A 43 12.21 3.91 6.66
CA LEU A 43 12.23 4.63 5.37
C LEU A 43 11.42 5.91 5.38
N LYS A 44 10.45 6.02 6.27
CA LYS A 44 9.49 7.13 6.30
C LYS A 44 8.92 7.39 4.91
N PRO A 45 8.25 6.38 4.31
CA PRO A 45 7.77 6.50 2.94
C PRO A 45 6.70 7.57 2.81
N THR A 46 6.54 8.11 1.62
CA THR A 46 5.46 9.05 1.33
C THR A 46 4.13 8.35 1.15
N LEU A 47 4.17 7.06 0.79
CA LEU A 47 2.99 6.27 0.46
C LEU A 47 3.22 4.82 0.84
N VAL A 48 2.22 4.20 1.45
CA VAL A 48 2.16 2.76 1.68
C VAL A 48 1.01 2.21 0.85
N ILE A 49 1.31 1.22 0.01
CA ILE A 49 0.32 0.53 -0.82
C ILE A 49 0.11 -0.86 -0.24
N ILE A 50 -1.12 -1.25 0.00
CA ILE A 50 -1.43 -2.54 0.61
C ILE A 50 -2.46 -3.29 -0.20
N ASP A 51 -2.12 -4.52 -0.59
CA ASP A 51 -3.05 -5.46 -1.22
C ASP A 51 -3.95 -6.03 -0.12
N LEU A 52 -5.22 -5.66 -0.12
CA LEU A 52 -6.16 -6.10 0.91
C LEU A 52 -6.49 -7.59 0.81
N ASN A 53 -6.12 -8.24 -0.27
CA ASN A 53 -6.28 -9.68 -0.44
C ASN A 53 -5.05 -10.47 0.05
N SER A 54 -4.00 -9.79 0.48
CA SER A 54 -2.80 -10.44 1.01
C SER A 54 -3.10 -11.07 2.37
N THR A 55 -2.80 -12.37 2.51
CA THR A 55 -2.98 -13.06 3.79
C THR A 55 -1.78 -12.85 4.72
N LYS A 56 -0.61 -12.59 4.16
CA LYS A 56 0.63 -12.42 4.94
C LYS A 56 0.72 -11.07 5.62
N ALA A 57 0.12 -10.05 5.02
CA ALA A 57 0.28 -8.67 5.46
C ALA A 57 -0.71 -8.27 6.56
N ASP A 58 -1.72 -9.08 6.84
CA ASP A 58 -2.82 -8.70 7.74
C ASP A 58 -3.23 -7.25 7.43
N PRO A 59 -3.79 -6.98 6.25
CA PRO A 59 -3.89 -5.60 5.73
C PRO A 59 -4.64 -4.66 6.64
N VAL A 60 -5.80 -5.08 7.15
CA VAL A 60 -6.62 -4.21 8.00
C VAL A 60 -5.90 -3.91 9.32
N GLY A 61 -5.33 -4.94 9.96
CA GLY A 61 -4.57 -4.76 11.20
C GLY A 61 -3.34 -3.90 10.99
N THR A 62 -2.67 -4.06 9.86
CA THR A 62 -1.48 -3.27 9.52
C THR A 62 -1.83 -1.80 9.30
N ILE A 63 -2.92 -1.52 8.57
CA ILE A 63 -3.39 -0.15 8.37
C ILE A 63 -3.74 0.49 9.71
N ALA A 64 -4.46 -0.24 10.56
CA ALA A 64 -4.82 0.25 11.88
C ALA A 64 -3.57 0.59 12.71
N ALA A 65 -2.57 -0.28 12.68
CA ALA A 65 -1.32 -0.07 13.40
C ALA A 65 -0.57 1.17 12.89
N LEU A 66 -0.52 1.37 11.57
CA LEU A 66 0.08 2.55 10.97
C LEU A 66 -0.61 3.84 11.45
N LYS A 67 -1.93 3.83 11.45
CA LYS A 67 -2.71 5.04 11.76
C LYS A 67 -2.79 5.33 13.26
N GLN A 68 -2.57 4.33 14.10
CA GLN A 68 -2.55 4.50 15.55
C GLN A 68 -1.19 4.95 16.09
N ASP A 69 -0.14 4.79 15.32
CA ASP A 69 1.20 5.21 15.72
C ASP A 69 1.41 6.67 15.30
N PRO A 70 1.58 7.61 16.25
CA PRO A 70 1.75 9.03 15.91
C PRO A 70 2.90 9.30 14.95
N ALA A 71 3.94 8.46 14.97
CA ALA A 71 5.10 8.62 14.09
C ALA A 71 4.78 8.22 12.64
N LEU A 72 3.76 7.38 12.43
CA LEU A 72 3.41 6.82 11.13
C LEU A 72 2.07 7.30 10.58
N ALA A 73 1.23 7.88 11.41
CA ALA A 73 -0.14 8.23 11.04
C ALA A 73 -0.22 9.22 9.87
N GLY A 74 0.80 10.04 9.67
CA GLY A 74 0.85 10.99 8.57
C GLY A 74 1.22 10.37 7.22
N ILE A 75 1.67 9.11 7.21
CA ILE A 75 2.00 8.42 5.96
C ILE A 75 0.69 8.05 5.25
N ARG A 76 0.60 8.39 3.98
CA ARG A 76 -0.59 8.09 3.18
C ARG A 76 -0.67 6.59 2.93
N ALA A 77 -1.84 5.99 3.17
CA ALA A 77 -2.06 4.56 2.99
C ALA A 77 -3.17 4.32 1.96
N ILE A 78 -2.85 3.58 0.91
CA ILE A 78 -3.79 3.22 -0.14
C ILE A 78 -3.94 1.70 -0.15
N GLY A 79 -5.19 1.22 -0.04
CA GLY A 79 -5.50 -0.19 -0.18
C GLY A 79 -6.19 -0.47 -1.51
N PHE A 80 -5.99 -1.67 -2.04
CA PHE A 80 -6.74 -2.13 -3.20
C PHE A 80 -7.18 -3.58 -2.98
N ALA A 81 -8.33 -3.92 -3.55
CA ALA A 81 -8.91 -5.26 -3.40
C ALA A 81 -9.74 -5.60 -4.62
N SER A 82 -9.98 -6.90 -4.82
CA SER A 82 -10.99 -7.35 -5.77
C SER A 82 -12.34 -6.78 -5.36
N HIS A 83 -13.15 -6.36 -6.33
CA HIS A 83 -14.45 -5.74 -6.07
C HIS A 83 -15.44 -6.67 -5.37
N VAL A 84 -15.17 -7.99 -5.36
CA VAL A 84 -16.03 -8.95 -4.66
C VAL A 84 -15.83 -8.95 -3.15
N HIS A 85 -14.87 -8.20 -2.64
CA HIS A 85 -14.54 -8.14 -1.22
C HIS A 85 -14.97 -6.82 -0.58
N ALA A 86 -16.26 -6.51 -0.67
CA ALA A 86 -16.80 -5.26 -0.13
C ALA A 86 -16.57 -5.10 1.38
N ASP A 87 -16.64 -6.21 2.13
CA ASP A 87 -16.40 -6.20 3.58
C ASP A 87 -14.96 -5.78 3.90
N LEU A 88 -14.02 -6.26 3.11
CA LEU A 88 -12.61 -5.94 3.27
C LEU A 88 -12.34 -4.46 2.98
N ILE A 89 -12.98 -3.94 1.96
CA ILE A 89 -12.87 -2.51 1.60
C ILE A 89 -13.41 -1.64 2.75
N ALA A 90 -14.58 -2.00 3.28
CA ALA A 90 -15.18 -1.26 4.40
C ALA A 90 -14.29 -1.34 5.64
N ALA A 91 -13.73 -2.51 5.95
CA ALA A 91 -12.86 -2.70 7.09
C ALA A 91 -11.57 -1.86 6.96
N ALA A 92 -11.00 -1.81 5.77
CA ALA A 92 -9.79 -1.02 5.52
C ALA A 92 -10.04 0.48 5.70
N ARG A 93 -11.18 0.97 5.22
CA ARG A 93 -11.59 2.35 5.42
C ARG A 93 -11.78 2.65 6.90
N GLY A 94 -12.44 1.75 7.62
CA GLY A 94 -12.63 1.88 9.06
C GLY A 94 -11.34 1.87 9.84
N ALA A 95 -10.31 1.18 9.34
CA ALA A 95 -8.99 1.16 9.97
C ALA A 95 -8.18 2.44 9.72
N GLY A 96 -8.63 3.28 8.80
CA GLY A 96 -7.99 4.57 8.54
C GLY A 96 -7.29 4.70 7.19
N ALA A 97 -7.49 3.76 6.27
CA ALA A 97 -6.92 3.89 4.93
C ALA A 97 -7.38 5.20 4.29
N ASP A 98 -6.45 5.94 3.74
CA ASP A 98 -6.75 7.23 3.11
C ASP A 98 -7.53 7.05 1.82
N GLN A 99 -7.30 5.95 1.13
CA GLN A 99 -8.01 5.64 -0.10
C GLN A 99 -8.08 4.13 -0.26
N VAL A 100 -9.20 3.61 -0.71
CA VAL A 100 -9.38 2.20 -1.04
C VAL A 100 -10.06 2.12 -2.39
N MET A 101 -9.52 1.29 -3.27
CA MET A 101 -10.02 1.20 -4.64
C MET A 101 -10.06 -0.24 -5.14
N PRO A 102 -10.88 -0.54 -6.15
CA PRO A 102 -10.82 -1.83 -6.80
C PRO A 102 -9.46 -2.05 -7.47
N ARG A 103 -9.04 -3.31 -7.54
CA ARG A 103 -7.76 -3.67 -8.13
C ARG A 103 -7.61 -3.15 -9.56
N SER A 104 -8.68 -3.21 -10.36
CA SER A 104 -8.66 -2.72 -11.74
C SER A 104 -8.41 -1.22 -11.82
N ALA A 105 -9.02 -0.45 -10.93
CA ALA A 105 -8.80 0.99 -10.86
C ALA A 105 -7.37 1.31 -10.41
N PHE A 106 -6.87 0.56 -9.43
CA PHE A 106 -5.49 0.73 -8.98
C PHE A 106 -4.51 0.46 -10.12
N ALA A 107 -4.69 -0.66 -10.84
CA ALA A 107 -3.82 -1.02 -11.95
C ALA A 107 -3.87 0.01 -13.09
N GLY A 108 -5.08 0.51 -13.39
CA GLY A 108 -5.27 1.50 -14.45
C GLY A 108 -4.69 2.87 -14.14
N ASN A 109 -4.52 3.20 -12.87
CA ASN A 109 -4.00 4.50 -12.42
C ASN A 109 -2.63 4.39 -11.76
N LEU A 110 -1.95 3.27 -11.95
CA LEU A 110 -0.72 2.96 -11.22
C LEU A 110 0.37 4.03 -11.38
N ALA A 111 0.61 4.47 -12.61
CA ALA A 111 1.62 5.51 -12.86
C ALA A 111 1.30 6.81 -12.10
N ASP A 112 0.04 7.23 -12.14
CA ASP A 112 -0.40 8.44 -11.44
C ASP A 112 -0.29 8.29 -9.92
N ILE A 113 -0.64 7.12 -9.40
CA ILE A 113 -0.55 6.83 -7.97
C ILE A 113 0.90 6.89 -7.51
N LEU A 114 1.81 6.26 -8.24
CA LEU A 114 3.23 6.29 -7.90
C LEU A 114 3.82 7.68 -8.03
N THR A 115 3.39 8.43 -9.04
CA THR A 115 3.85 9.81 -9.23
C THR A 115 3.36 10.70 -8.08
N SER A 116 2.11 10.55 -7.64
CA SER A 116 1.60 11.33 -6.51
C SER A 116 2.31 10.99 -5.20
N GLY A 117 2.83 9.77 -5.07
CA GLY A 117 3.63 9.37 -3.93
C GLY A 117 5.00 10.04 -3.88
N LEU A 118 5.42 10.69 -4.95
CA LEU A 118 6.69 11.42 -5.01
C LEU A 118 6.57 12.87 -4.54
N SER A 119 5.36 13.36 -4.41
CA SER A 119 5.12 14.75 -4.01
C SER A 119 4.85 14.92 -2.48
#